data_03302bfa2c36fe65c668e5c6fe122f4e
#
_entry.id   03302bfa2c36fe65c668e5c6fe122f4e
#
_cell.length_a   1.000
_cell.length_b   1.000
_cell.length_c   1.000
_cell.angle_alpha   90.00
_cell.angle_beta   90.00
_cell.angle_gamma   90.00
#
_symmetry.space_group_name_H-M   'P 1'
#
loop_
_entity.id
_entity.type
_entity.pdbx_description
1 polymer ?
#
loop_
_entity_poly.entity_id
_entity_poly.type
_entity_poly.pdbx_seq_one_letter_code
_entity_poly.pdbx_strand_id
1 'polypeptide(L)'
;NNLYTIDAVTGAATQVGSGPFAPATNGSSFGFDFNPVIDRIRVVSDANQNLVLNPNDGTSTQVTSLFFGAGDVNFGMDPNIVGSAYTNSYAGAMSTQLYGIDTGLDILVTQANSAGTLMTVGSIGVDLNDTLSFDISGASGFAYATVVSDDFSSSTFWQINLADGSATALGEIGGGALITSMTVVPAPGALAMLGLGGLAGSRRRR
;
A
#
# COMPACT_ATOMS: atom_id res chain seq x y z
N ASN A 1 10.42 0.73 -16.17
CA ASN A 1 10.94 1.54 -15.04
C ASN A 1 10.70 3.05 -15.24
N ASN A 2 9.50 3.42 -15.70
CA ASN A 2 9.08 4.83 -15.75
C ASN A 2 8.02 5.10 -14.69
N LEU A 3 8.00 6.30 -14.14
CA LEU A 3 6.95 6.78 -13.26
C LEU A 3 5.93 7.58 -14.07
N TYR A 4 4.64 7.39 -13.76
CA TYR A 4 3.54 8.10 -14.41
C TYR A 4 2.58 8.66 -13.38
N THR A 5 2.00 9.81 -13.67
CA THR A 5 0.76 10.26 -13.06
C THR A 5 -0.41 9.77 -13.90
N ILE A 6 -1.49 9.33 -13.26
CA ILE A 6 -2.71 8.87 -13.92
C ILE A 6 -3.84 9.84 -13.60
N ASP A 7 -4.50 10.36 -14.62
CA ASP A 7 -5.75 11.11 -14.45
C ASP A 7 -6.86 10.13 -14.07
N ALA A 8 -7.38 10.25 -12.86
CA ALA A 8 -8.38 9.31 -12.33
C ALA A 8 -9.74 9.38 -13.04
N VAL A 9 -10.01 10.42 -13.84
CA VAL A 9 -11.27 10.58 -14.58
C VAL A 9 -11.15 10.00 -15.99
N THR A 10 -10.03 10.28 -16.67
CA THR A 10 -9.84 9.92 -18.07
C THR A 10 -8.98 8.68 -18.28
N GLY A 11 -8.22 8.25 -17.25
CA GLY A 11 -7.24 7.18 -17.35
C GLY A 11 -5.96 7.59 -18.09
N ALA A 12 -5.82 8.85 -18.50
CA ALA A 12 -4.65 9.31 -19.23
C ALA A 12 -3.40 9.25 -18.34
N ALA A 13 -2.32 8.67 -18.88
CA ALA A 13 -1.03 8.57 -18.22
C ALA A 13 -0.07 9.65 -18.73
N THR A 14 0.58 10.37 -17.81
CA THR A 14 1.62 11.35 -18.11
C THR A 14 2.92 10.93 -17.43
N GLN A 15 4.00 10.78 -18.21
CA GLN A 15 5.30 10.39 -17.66
C GLN A 15 5.88 11.48 -16.76
N VAL A 16 6.42 11.07 -15.61
CA VAL A 16 7.20 11.91 -14.72
C VAL A 16 8.69 11.70 -15.02
N GLY A 17 9.40 12.80 -15.19
CA GLY A 17 10.83 12.77 -15.54
C GLY A 17 11.10 12.53 -17.02
N SER A 18 12.38 12.41 -17.36
CA SER A 18 12.85 12.39 -18.76
C SER A 18 13.04 10.99 -19.35
N GLY A 19 12.82 9.94 -18.57
CA GLY A 19 13.03 8.55 -19.00
C GLY A 19 12.97 7.56 -17.86
N PRO A 20 13.46 6.33 -18.10
CA PRO A 20 13.50 5.30 -17.08
C PRO A 20 14.34 5.74 -15.88
N PHE A 21 13.83 5.48 -14.68
CA PHE A 21 14.61 5.73 -13.47
C PHE A 21 15.72 4.67 -13.28
N ALA A 22 16.81 5.09 -12.64
CA ALA A 22 17.91 4.22 -12.25
C ALA A 22 18.35 4.53 -10.80
N PRO A 23 18.53 3.52 -9.93
CA PRO A 23 18.42 2.09 -10.21
C PRO A 23 16.99 1.65 -10.56
N ALA A 24 16.89 0.65 -11.44
CA ALA A 24 15.64 0.05 -11.86
C ALA A 24 15.03 -0.84 -10.77
N THR A 25 13.74 -1.18 -10.90
CA THR A 25 13.12 -2.22 -10.07
C THR A 25 13.74 -3.58 -10.34
N ASN A 26 13.91 -4.37 -9.29
CA ASN A 26 14.37 -5.76 -9.30
C ASN A 26 13.38 -6.60 -8.49
N GLY A 27 12.96 -7.73 -9.04
CA GLY A 27 11.94 -8.60 -8.48
C GLY A 27 10.76 -8.79 -9.44
N SER A 28 9.77 -9.54 -8.99
CA SER A 28 8.57 -9.92 -9.74
C SER A 28 7.31 -9.31 -9.13
N SER A 29 7.28 -9.13 -7.81
CA SER A 29 6.17 -8.59 -7.04
C SER A 29 6.63 -7.41 -6.21
N PHE A 30 5.78 -6.38 -6.14
CA PHE A 30 6.18 -5.07 -5.60
C PHE A 30 5.13 -4.48 -4.67
N GLY A 31 5.59 -3.94 -3.54
CA GLY A 31 4.83 -2.98 -2.75
C GLY A 31 5.16 -1.54 -3.18
N PHE A 32 4.13 -0.69 -3.24
CA PHE A 32 4.27 0.69 -3.73
C PHE A 32 3.33 1.60 -2.95
N ASP A 33 3.89 2.63 -2.29
CA ASP A 33 3.05 3.64 -1.63
C ASP A 33 3.77 4.97 -1.43
N PHE A 34 2.97 6.04 -1.24
CA PHE A 34 3.45 7.39 -0.93
C PHE A 34 3.70 7.57 0.56
N ASN A 35 4.90 8.06 0.91
CA ASN A 35 5.17 8.57 2.25
C ASN A 35 4.57 9.98 2.38
N PRO A 36 3.52 10.17 3.20
CA PRO A 36 2.78 11.43 3.26
C PRO A 36 3.55 12.57 3.97
N VAL A 37 4.66 12.23 4.65
CA VAL A 37 5.44 13.21 5.43
C VAL A 37 6.55 13.88 4.60
N ILE A 38 7.18 13.12 3.70
CA ILE A 38 8.36 13.59 2.96
C ILE A 38 8.16 13.68 1.44
N ASP A 39 6.94 13.48 0.95
CA ASP A 39 6.59 13.48 -0.49
C ASP A 39 7.54 12.60 -1.31
N ARG A 40 7.61 11.33 -0.97
CA ARG A 40 8.40 10.31 -1.67
C ARG A 40 7.60 9.05 -1.82
N ILE A 41 7.88 8.31 -2.88
CA ILE A 41 7.29 7.01 -3.12
C ILE A 41 8.24 5.93 -2.61
N ARG A 42 7.71 4.97 -1.86
CA ARG A 42 8.40 3.75 -1.49
C ARG A 42 8.07 2.67 -2.51
N VAL A 43 9.11 1.98 -3.00
CA VAL A 43 8.94 0.73 -3.74
C VAL A 43 9.79 -0.33 -3.07
N VAL A 44 9.16 -1.44 -2.72
CA VAL A 44 9.82 -2.63 -2.18
C VAL A 44 9.52 -3.82 -3.08
N SER A 45 10.29 -4.90 -2.98
CA SER A 45 10.05 -6.10 -3.79
C SER A 45 10.36 -7.39 -3.05
N ASP A 46 9.86 -8.50 -3.63
CA ASP A 46 10.20 -9.88 -3.30
C ASP A 46 11.70 -10.21 -3.38
N ALA A 47 12.50 -9.37 -4.04
CA ALA A 47 13.97 -9.46 -4.10
C ALA A 47 14.67 -8.58 -3.06
N ASN A 48 14.01 -8.25 -1.95
CA ASN A 48 14.52 -7.41 -0.85
C ASN A 48 14.92 -5.98 -1.28
N GLN A 49 14.50 -5.55 -2.47
CA GLN A 49 14.80 -4.22 -2.93
C GLN A 49 14.01 -3.19 -2.12
N ASN A 50 14.65 -2.05 -1.86
CA ASN A 50 14.07 -0.92 -1.15
C ASN A 50 14.47 0.36 -1.88
N LEU A 51 13.55 0.92 -2.67
CA LEU A 51 13.75 2.14 -3.44
C LEU A 51 12.95 3.30 -2.86
N VAL A 52 13.49 4.49 -3.05
CA VAL A 52 12.80 5.77 -2.84
C VAL A 52 12.75 6.49 -4.17
N LEU A 53 11.53 6.76 -4.67
CA LEU A 53 11.32 7.51 -5.91
C LEU A 53 10.89 8.94 -5.57
N ASN A 54 11.33 9.88 -6.40
CA ASN A 54 10.88 11.27 -6.35
C ASN A 54 9.71 11.47 -7.32
N PRO A 55 8.49 11.79 -6.83
CA PRO A 55 7.32 11.97 -7.68
C PRO A 55 7.39 13.20 -8.57
N ASN A 56 8.35 14.14 -8.34
CA ASN A 56 8.44 15.39 -9.07
C ASN A 56 9.38 15.33 -10.28
N ASP A 57 10.38 14.44 -10.26
CA ASP A 57 11.37 14.32 -11.33
C ASP A 57 11.59 12.89 -11.85
N GLY A 58 10.93 11.91 -11.23
CA GLY A 58 11.01 10.51 -11.63
C GLY A 58 12.33 9.81 -11.29
N THR A 59 13.20 10.42 -10.47
CA THR A 59 14.46 9.78 -10.05
C THR A 59 14.22 8.72 -8.99
N SER A 60 15.11 7.73 -8.90
CA SER A 60 15.10 6.70 -7.86
C SER A 60 16.41 6.65 -7.10
N THR A 61 16.33 6.18 -5.85
CA THR A 61 17.50 5.93 -4.99
C THR A 61 17.34 4.57 -4.34
N GLN A 62 18.34 3.70 -4.51
CA GLN A 62 18.44 2.46 -3.74
C GLN A 62 18.87 2.80 -2.32
N VAL A 63 18.13 2.30 -1.34
CA VAL A 63 18.50 2.40 0.09
C VAL A 63 18.78 1.01 0.66
N THR A 64 18.91 0.88 1.97
CA THR A 64 19.22 -0.41 2.60
C THR A 64 18.18 -1.46 2.24
N SER A 65 18.63 -2.62 1.76
CA SER A 65 17.75 -3.76 1.45
C SER A 65 16.94 -4.19 2.67
N LEU A 66 15.81 -4.85 2.42
CA LEU A 66 14.94 -5.34 3.48
C LEU A 66 15.59 -6.51 4.22
N PHE A 67 15.44 -6.54 5.54
CA PHE A 67 15.88 -7.61 6.41
C PHE A 67 15.15 -7.56 7.75
N PHE A 68 14.93 -8.71 8.40
CA PHE A 68 14.39 -8.75 9.76
C PHE A 68 15.42 -8.27 10.77
N GLY A 69 15.01 -7.34 11.63
CA GLY A 69 15.89 -6.72 12.64
C GLY A 69 16.33 -7.68 13.73
N ALA A 70 17.45 -7.35 14.37
CA ALA A 70 17.90 -8.10 15.54
C ALA A 70 16.84 -8.06 16.66
N GLY A 71 16.46 -9.24 17.18
CA GLY A 71 15.41 -9.39 18.18
C GLY A 71 14.02 -9.67 17.60
N ASP A 72 13.85 -9.61 16.28
CA ASP A 72 12.64 -10.10 15.63
C ASP A 72 12.59 -11.63 15.63
N VAL A 73 11.40 -12.21 15.71
CA VAL A 73 11.19 -13.67 15.71
C VAL A 73 11.69 -14.32 14.42
N ASN A 74 11.66 -13.58 13.31
CA ASN A 74 12.12 -14.02 11.98
C ASN A 74 13.52 -13.53 11.62
N PHE A 75 14.31 -13.08 12.61
CA PHE A 75 15.69 -12.64 12.38
C PHE A 75 16.51 -13.70 11.63
N GLY A 76 17.11 -13.29 10.50
CA GLY A 76 17.90 -14.18 9.63
C GLY A 76 17.11 -14.93 8.57
N MET A 77 15.76 -14.80 8.55
CA MET A 77 14.95 -15.25 7.44
C MET A 77 15.06 -14.26 6.27
N ASP A 78 14.86 -14.75 5.06
CA ASP A 78 14.82 -13.94 3.83
C ASP A 78 13.40 -13.38 3.65
N PRO A 79 13.18 -12.05 3.63
CA PRO A 79 11.85 -11.47 3.50
C PRO A 79 11.29 -11.62 2.08
N ASN A 80 9.96 -11.78 1.97
CA ASN A 80 9.23 -11.73 0.70
C ASN A 80 8.15 -10.64 0.75
N ILE A 81 8.57 -9.37 0.75
CA ILE A 81 7.67 -8.22 0.90
C ILE A 81 7.09 -7.81 -0.45
N VAL A 82 5.81 -8.05 -0.64
CA VAL A 82 5.08 -7.77 -1.89
C VAL A 82 3.96 -6.72 -1.74
N GLY A 83 3.58 -6.38 -0.51
CA GLY A 83 2.66 -5.29 -0.17
C GLY A 83 3.34 -4.25 0.69
N SER A 84 3.05 -2.96 0.47
CA SER A 84 3.64 -1.86 1.24
C SER A 84 2.66 -0.70 1.33
N ALA A 85 2.39 -0.20 2.54
CA ALA A 85 1.46 0.89 2.77
C ALA A 85 1.86 1.76 3.97
N TYR A 86 1.67 3.06 3.83
CA TYR A 86 1.88 4.05 4.88
C TYR A 86 0.58 4.39 5.61
N THR A 87 0.65 4.58 6.91
CA THR A 87 -0.45 5.20 7.67
C THR A 87 -0.51 6.70 7.42
N ASN A 88 -1.64 7.33 7.79
CA ASN A 88 -1.81 8.79 7.73
C ASN A 88 -1.63 9.39 6.32
N SER A 89 -2.06 8.67 5.28
CA SER A 89 -1.97 9.11 3.87
C SER A 89 -2.92 10.28 3.59
N TYR A 90 -2.64 11.45 4.20
CA TYR A 90 -3.36 12.71 3.99
C TYR A 90 -2.39 13.90 3.99
N ALA A 91 -2.80 14.99 3.34
CA ALA A 91 -1.99 16.21 3.26
C ALA A 91 -1.72 16.82 4.64
N GLY A 92 -0.47 17.13 4.93
CA GLY A 92 -0.05 17.71 6.21
C GLY A 92 0.17 16.70 7.35
N ALA A 93 0.22 15.41 7.05
CA ALA A 93 0.60 14.40 8.03
C ALA A 93 1.95 14.71 8.66
N MET A 94 2.03 14.64 10.00
CA MET A 94 3.25 14.92 10.77
C MET A 94 4.02 13.65 11.14
N SER A 95 3.39 12.50 10.99
CA SER A 95 3.99 11.18 11.26
C SER A 95 3.34 10.12 10.39
N THR A 96 4.07 9.04 10.14
CA THR A 96 3.57 7.88 9.44
C THR A 96 4.33 6.63 9.88
N GLN A 97 3.68 5.46 9.80
CA GLN A 97 4.30 4.15 9.95
C GLN A 97 4.16 3.41 8.63
N LEU A 98 5.24 2.80 8.16
CA LEU A 98 5.23 1.92 7.01
C LEU A 98 4.97 0.49 7.46
N TYR A 99 4.00 -0.16 6.83
CA TYR A 99 3.70 -1.57 6.96
C TYR A 99 4.01 -2.31 5.66
N GLY A 100 4.29 -3.61 5.77
CA GLY A 100 4.45 -4.51 4.63
C GLY A 100 3.77 -5.84 4.88
N ILE A 101 3.42 -6.53 3.80
CA ILE A 101 2.96 -7.93 3.84
C ILE A 101 4.07 -8.80 3.26
N ASP A 102 4.49 -9.78 4.06
CA ASP A 102 5.39 -10.86 3.69
C ASP A 102 4.56 -12.10 3.39
N THR A 103 4.53 -12.52 2.12
CA THR A 103 3.76 -13.69 1.67
C THR A 103 4.52 -15.00 1.76
N GLY A 104 5.83 -14.96 1.98
CA GLY A 104 6.62 -16.16 2.26
C GLY A 104 6.44 -16.67 3.68
N LEU A 105 6.06 -15.78 4.61
CA LEU A 105 5.82 -16.11 6.03
C LEU A 105 4.37 -15.84 6.46
N ASP A 106 3.53 -15.30 5.59
CA ASP A 106 2.14 -14.91 5.85
C ASP A 106 1.99 -13.99 7.07
N ILE A 107 2.81 -12.94 7.11
CA ILE A 107 2.85 -12.01 8.23
C ILE A 107 2.71 -10.56 7.78
N LEU A 108 2.15 -9.75 8.68
CA LEU A 108 2.27 -8.29 8.65
C LEU A 108 3.56 -7.88 9.35
N VAL A 109 4.28 -6.95 8.75
CA VAL A 109 5.50 -6.35 9.32
C VAL A 109 5.40 -4.83 9.37
N THR A 110 6.15 -4.21 10.29
CA THR A 110 6.52 -2.80 10.16
C THR A 110 7.89 -2.68 9.50
N GLN A 111 8.11 -1.60 8.74
CA GLN A 111 9.38 -1.31 8.11
C GLN A 111 9.94 0.03 8.58
N ALA A 112 11.22 0.04 8.94
CA ALA A 112 11.95 1.26 9.28
C ALA A 112 12.42 1.98 7.99
N ASN A 113 11.49 2.41 7.16
CA ASN A 113 11.70 3.21 5.94
C ASN A 113 13.03 2.85 5.19
N SER A 114 13.96 3.82 5.09
CA SER A 114 15.22 3.67 4.36
C SER A 114 16.26 2.78 5.06
N ALA A 115 16.10 2.50 6.36
CA ALA A 115 16.93 1.53 7.07
C ALA A 115 16.63 0.08 6.68
N GLY A 116 15.47 -0.18 6.08
CA GLY A 116 15.09 -1.51 5.58
C GLY A 116 14.81 -2.55 6.65
N THR A 117 14.90 -2.19 7.92
CA THR A 117 14.67 -3.11 9.05
C THR A 117 13.19 -3.42 9.16
N LEU A 118 12.87 -4.71 9.16
CA LEU A 118 11.53 -5.26 9.34
C LEU A 118 11.36 -5.76 10.78
N MET A 119 10.15 -5.56 11.33
CA MET A 119 9.74 -6.13 12.60
C MET A 119 8.35 -6.75 12.42
N THR A 120 8.23 -8.00 12.81
CA THR A 120 6.98 -8.78 12.74
C THR A 120 5.92 -8.16 13.64
N VAL A 121 4.73 -7.89 13.10
CA VAL A 121 3.53 -7.51 13.85
C VAL A 121 2.78 -8.76 14.26
N GLY A 122 2.49 -9.65 13.29
CA GLY A 122 1.82 -10.92 13.55
C GLY A 122 1.39 -11.63 12.28
N SER A 123 0.81 -12.82 12.45
CA SER A 123 0.34 -13.64 11.33
C SER A 123 -0.92 -13.06 10.68
N ILE A 124 -0.97 -13.11 9.35
CA ILE A 124 -2.16 -12.79 8.57
C ILE A 124 -3.28 -13.84 8.81
N GLY A 125 -2.90 -15.07 9.13
CA GLY A 125 -3.83 -16.16 9.45
C GLY A 125 -4.41 -16.89 8.25
N VAL A 126 -3.97 -16.53 7.04
CA VAL A 126 -4.29 -17.20 5.78
C VAL A 126 -3.05 -17.26 4.91
N ASP A 127 -2.97 -18.27 4.05
CA ASP A 127 -1.92 -18.42 3.05
C ASP A 127 -2.15 -17.40 1.93
N LEU A 128 -1.15 -16.56 1.68
CA LEU A 128 -1.19 -15.49 0.69
C LEU A 128 -0.21 -15.78 -0.43
N ASN A 129 -0.60 -15.42 -1.66
CA ASN A 129 0.32 -15.46 -2.79
C ASN A 129 0.84 -14.04 -3.13
N ASP A 130 1.84 -13.97 -4.02
CA ASP A 130 2.52 -12.73 -4.40
C ASP A 130 1.68 -11.81 -5.30
N THR A 131 0.46 -12.25 -5.70
CA THR A 131 -0.45 -11.44 -6.50
C THR A 131 -1.46 -10.74 -5.58
N LEU A 132 -0.97 -9.80 -4.82
CA LEU A 132 -1.77 -9.00 -3.90
C LEU A 132 -1.52 -7.51 -4.06
N SER A 133 -2.44 -6.72 -3.54
CA SER A 133 -2.26 -5.29 -3.32
C SER A 133 -2.67 -4.93 -1.89
N PHE A 134 -1.97 -3.98 -1.30
CA PHE A 134 -2.17 -3.57 0.09
C PHE A 134 -2.16 -2.05 0.21
N ASP A 135 -3.14 -1.48 0.91
CA ASP A 135 -3.21 -0.04 1.15
C ASP A 135 -3.91 0.28 2.49
N ILE A 136 -3.58 1.43 3.06
CA ILE A 136 -4.11 1.93 4.33
C ILE A 136 -4.84 3.25 4.10
N SER A 137 -6.13 3.28 4.40
CA SER A 137 -6.95 4.48 4.28
C SER A 137 -6.44 5.63 5.15
N GLY A 138 -6.01 6.72 4.54
CA GLY A 138 -5.64 7.95 5.26
C GLY A 138 -6.80 8.59 6.03
N ALA A 139 -8.05 8.32 5.64
CA ALA A 139 -9.24 8.89 6.28
C ALA A 139 -9.71 8.09 7.49
N SER A 140 -9.67 6.74 7.41
CA SER A 140 -10.20 5.86 8.47
C SER A 140 -9.13 5.13 9.27
N GLY A 141 -7.90 5.02 8.73
CA GLY A 141 -6.83 4.21 9.30
C GLY A 141 -7.01 2.69 9.09
N PHE A 142 -8.09 2.26 8.42
CA PHE A 142 -8.27 0.85 8.11
C PHE A 142 -7.35 0.42 6.97
N ALA A 143 -6.78 -0.76 7.12
CA ALA A 143 -5.93 -1.39 6.13
C ALA A 143 -6.70 -2.45 5.34
N TYR A 144 -6.46 -2.49 4.04
CA TYR A 144 -7.13 -3.40 3.13
C TYR A 144 -6.13 -4.08 2.20
N ALA A 145 -6.45 -5.31 1.80
CA ALA A 145 -5.73 -6.04 0.77
C ALA A 145 -6.69 -6.65 -0.25
N THR A 146 -6.24 -6.76 -1.50
CA THR A 146 -6.83 -7.65 -2.49
C THR A 146 -5.85 -8.76 -2.77
N VAL A 147 -6.32 -9.99 -2.83
CA VAL A 147 -5.52 -11.18 -3.13
C VAL A 147 -6.18 -11.92 -4.27
N VAL A 148 -5.44 -12.18 -5.32
CA VAL A 148 -5.88 -13.03 -6.44
C VAL A 148 -5.81 -14.48 -6.01
N SER A 149 -6.83 -15.28 -6.33
CA SER A 149 -6.82 -16.73 -6.07
C SER A 149 -5.71 -17.44 -6.84
N ASP A 150 -5.19 -18.56 -6.33
CA ASP A 150 -4.08 -19.30 -6.96
C ASP A 150 -4.42 -19.84 -8.35
N ASP A 151 -5.69 -20.10 -8.61
CA ASP A 151 -6.19 -20.52 -9.92
C ASP A 151 -6.47 -19.35 -10.88
N PHE A 152 -6.19 -18.12 -10.45
CA PHE A 152 -6.46 -16.89 -11.20
C PHE A 152 -7.91 -16.75 -11.67
N SER A 153 -8.86 -17.21 -10.89
CA SER A 153 -10.29 -17.14 -11.21
C SER A 153 -11.03 -15.98 -10.58
N SER A 154 -10.53 -15.46 -9.45
CA SER A 154 -11.16 -14.38 -8.69
C SER A 154 -10.17 -13.59 -7.84
N SER A 155 -10.65 -12.52 -7.23
CA SER A 155 -9.93 -11.80 -6.17
C SER A 155 -10.80 -11.66 -4.94
N THR A 156 -10.20 -11.84 -3.77
CA THR A 156 -10.86 -11.62 -2.47
C THR A 156 -10.41 -10.30 -1.87
N PHE A 157 -11.36 -9.56 -1.29
CA PHE A 157 -11.10 -8.33 -0.56
C PHE A 157 -11.00 -8.62 0.94
N TRP A 158 -9.94 -8.13 1.57
CA TRP A 158 -9.60 -8.37 2.96
C TRP A 158 -9.44 -7.07 3.73
N GLN A 159 -9.78 -7.10 5.01
CA GLN A 159 -9.35 -6.09 5.97
C GLN A 159 -8.24 -6.67 6.84
N ILE A 160 -7.16 -5.90 7.03
CA ILE A 160 -6.00 -6.30 7.83
C ILE A 160 -5.99 -5.51 9.13
N ASN A 161 -5.85 -6.19 10.26
CA ASN A 161 -5.69 -5.56 11.57
C ASN A 161 -4.22 -5.16 11.78
N LEU A 162 -3.94 -3.87 11.80
CA LEU A 162 -2.57 -3.36 11.97
C LEU A 162 -1.98 -3.61 13.37
N ALA A 163 -2.78 -4.03 14.35
CA ALA A 163 -2.31 -4.27 15.71
C ALA A 163 -1.73 -5.69 15.91
N ASP A 164 -2.21 -6.67 15.15
CA ASP A 164 -1.85 -8.08 15.31
C ASP A 164 -1.62 -8.84 14.00
N GLY A 165 -1.82 -8.20 12.85
CA GLY A 165 -1.63 -8.77 11.53
C GLY A 165 -2.84 -9.51 10.98
N SER A 166 -3.81 -9.92 11.81
CA SER A 166 -4.90 -10.80 11.38
C SER A 166 -5.74 -10.23 10.23
N ALA A 167 -6.10 -11.10 9.27
CA ALA A 167 -6.96 -10.76 8.14
C ALA A 167 -8.40 -11.22 8.36
N THR A 168 -9.35 -10.39 7.91
CA THR A 168 -10.77 -10.72 7.83
C THR A 168 -11.24 -10.61 6.40
N ALA A 169 -11.76 -11.70 5.81
CA ALA A 169 -12.34 -11.67 4.47
C ALA A 169 -13.61 -10.82 4.46
N LEU A 170 -13.66 -9.83 3.58
CA LEU A 170 -14.84 -9.00 3.34
C LEU A 170 -15.70 -9.56 2.22
N GLY A 171 -15.13 -10.39 1.36
CA GLY A 171 -15.81 -11.09 0.29
C GLY A 171 -15.03 -11.14 -1.01
N GLU A 172 -15.54 -11.94 -1.94
CA GLU A 172 -15.03 -12.00 -3.30
C GLU A 172 -15.44 -10.75 -4.09
N ILE A 173 -14.51 -10.22 -4.90
CA ILE A 173 -14.80 -9.10 -5.80
C ILE A 173 -15.58 -9.63 -7.00
N GLY A 174 -16.78 -9.08 -7.21
CA GLY A 174 -17.74 -9.61 -8.17
C GLY A 174 -17.25 -9.68 -9.62
N GLY A 175 -17.80 -10.65 -10.36
CA GLY A 175 -17.56 -10.83 -11.79
C GLY A 175 -16.26 -11.55 -12.18
N GLY A 176 -15.56 -12.18 -11.23
CA GLY A 176 -14.29 -12.85 -11.50
C GLY A 176 -13.17 -11.88 -11.89
N ALA A 177 -13.26 -10.63 -11.43
CA ALA A 177 -12.24 -9.64 -11.72
C ALA A 177 -10.94 -9.94 -10.98
N LEU A 178 -9.83 -9.98 -11.70
CA LEU A 178 -8.50 -10.12 -11.12
C LEU A 178 -7.95 -8.73 -10.78
N ILE A 179 -7.90 -8.42 -9.50
CA ILE A 179 -7.43 -7.13 -8.98
C ILE A 179 -5.99 -7.27 -8.51
N THR A 180 -5.07 -6.82 -9.32
CA THR A 180 -3.62 -6.87 -9.05
C THR A 180 -3.08 -5.60 -8.42
N SER A 181 -3.88 -4.54 -8.37
CA SER A 181 -3.51 -3.27 -7.72
C SER A 181 -4.76 -2.53 -7.25
N MET A 182 -4.70 -1.96 -6.06
CA MET A 182 -5.74 -1.08 -5.53
C MET A 182 -5.12 0.09 -4.78
N THR A 183 -5.89 1.15 -4.62
CA THR A 183 -5.62 2.23 -3.68
C THR A 183 -6.90 2.67 -3.00
N VAL A 184 -6.81 3.05 -1.73
CA VAL A 184 -7.96 3.51 -0.94
C VAL A 184 -7.99 5.03 -0.97
N VAL A 185 -8.98 5.57 -1.64
CA VAL A 185 -9.21 7.02 -1.72
C VAL A 185 -10.48 7.42 -0.96
N PRO A 186 -10.53 8.59 -0.29
CA PRO A 186 -11.78 9.09 0.27
C PRO A 186 -12.83 9.26 -0.82
N ALA A 187 -14.06 8.76 -0.59
CA ALA A 187 -15.14 8.92 -1.54
C ALA A 187 -15.44 10.42 -1.75
N PRO A 188 -15.39 10.95 -2.99
CA PRO A 188 -15.57 12.38 -3.26
C PRO A 188 -16.93 12.95 -2.80
N GLY A 189 -17.92 12.09 -2.62
CA GLY A 189 -19.29 12.45 -2.21
C GLY A 189 -19.53 12.55 -0.70
N ALA A 190 -18.69 12.01 0.17
CA ALA A 190 -18.96 12.00 1.61
C ALA A 190 -18.97 13.39 2.22
N LEU A 191 -18.07 14.29 1.80
CA LEU A 191 -18.03 15.69 2.22
C LEU A 191 -19.15 16.52 1.58
N ALA A 192 -19.55 16.23 0.32
CA ALA A 192 -20.64 16.91 -0.35
C ALA A 192 -22.00 16.58 0.27
N MET A 193 -22.22 15.34 0.70
CA MET A 193 -23.46 14.90 1.37
C MET A 193 -23.61 15.52 2.76
N LEU A 194 -22.52 15.70 3.51
CA LEU A 194 -22.53 16.43 4.79
C LEU A 194 -22.87 17.92 4.60
N GLY A 195 -22.36 18.56 3.55
CA GLY A 195 -22.67 19.96 3.20
C GLY A 195 -24.14 20.15 2.79
N LEU A 196 -24.73 19.24 2.02
CA LEU A 196 -26.12 19.30 1.58
C LEU A 196 -27.09 19.00 2.72
N GLY A 197 -26.76 18.08 3.64
CA GLY A 197 -27.55 17.80 4.84
C GLY A 197 -27.65 18.99 5.79
N GLY A 198 -26.55 19.74 5.94
CA GLY A 198 -26.51 20.97 6.74
C GLY A 198 -27.39 22.10 6.18
N LEU A 199 -27.43 22.26 4.85
CA LEU A 199 -28.24 23.27 4.17
C LEU A 199 -29.74 22.94 4.18
N ALA A 200 -30.14 21.65 4.14
CA ALA A 200 -31.51 21.22 4.22
C ALA A 200 -32.09 21.36 5.64
N GLY A 201 -31.26 21.17 6.67
CA GLY A 201 -31.65 21.33 8.08
C GLY A 201 -31.90 22.77 8.50
N SER A 202 -31.27 23.76 7.87
CA SER A 202 -31.42 25.18 8.20
C SER A 202 -32.68 25.84 7.63
N ARG A 203 -33.36 25.21 6.67
CA ARG A 203 -34.59 25.74 6.03
C ARG A 203 -35.90 25.41 6.76
N ARG A 204 -35.90 24.67 7.86
CA ARG A 204 -37.12 24.27 8.60
C ARG A 204 -37.42 25.05 9.86
N ARG A 205 -36.88 26.26 10.02
CA ARG A 205 -37.30 27.18 11.09
C ARG A 205 -37.66 28.53 10.49
N ARG A 206 -38.91 28.65 9.98
CA ARG A 206 -39.73 29.87 9.95
C ARG A 206 -41.19 29.44 9.93
#